data_26af974433d0669f5b1263aeed3abb98
#
_entry.id   26af974433d0669f5b1263aeed3abb98
#
_cell.length_a   1.000
_cell.length_b   1.000
_cell.length_c   1.000
_cell.angle_alpha   90.00
_cell.angle_beta   90.00
_cell.angle_gamma   90.00
#
_symmetry.space_group_name_H-M   'P 1'
#
loop_
_entity.id
_entity.type
_entity.pdbx_description
1 polymer ?
#
loop_
_entity_poly.entity_id
_entity_poly.type
_entity_poly.pdbx_seq_one_letter_code
_entity_poly.pdbx_strand_id
1 'polypeptide(L)'
;MDAPAPTDRPLPRVVVFDVNETLSDMTPIRERFEDLGVDAHLVAPWFAGLLRDGFVLTITGENPAFADLAAASLRTTLHGLPGAGAHDMEAAVRHVMSGFMDLPLHPDVVPGVRALAGLGIRLVTLSNGSAAVAEGLFERNGISDAFDHVLSVEDAPAWKPAASAYEYALATCGVTAEEAMLVAVHPWDVHGAARAGLRTAYVDRTGAPWPEPLHPAEVTATSVTDLAHRLGNTP
;
A
#
# COMPACT_ATOMS: atom_id res chain seq x y z
N MET A 1 2.98 -27.52 0.31
CA MET A 1 2.15 -26.96 1.39
C MET A 1 0.77 -26.72 0.79
N ASP A 2 -0.24 -27.44 1.30
CA ASP A 2 -1.61 -27.28 0.82
C ASP A 2 -2.10 -25.86 1.11
N ALA A 3 -2.82 -25.28 0.14
CA ALA A 3 -3.48 -24.00 0.34
C ALA A 3 -4.44 -24.11 1.56
N PRO A 4 -4.50 -23.11 2.44
CA PRO A 4 -5.46 -23.13 3.53
C PRO A 4 -6.87 -23.32 2.97
N ALA A 5 -7.66 -24.18 3.61
CA ALA A 5 -9.04 -24.46 3.24
C ALA A 5 -9.85 -23.14 3.21
N PRO A 6 -10.89 -23.04 2.35
CA PRO A 6 -11.77 -21.88 2.32
C PRO A 6 -12.30 -21.63 3.74
N THR A 7 -12.16 -20.39 4.19
CA THR A 7 -12.64 -19.99 5.52
C THR A 7 -14.18 -20.00 5.50
N ASP A 8 -14.79 -20.70 6.43
CA ASP A 8 -16.25 -20.78 6.65
C ASP A 8 -16.84 -19.43 7.17
N ARG A 9 -16.13 -18.33 6.89
CA ARG A 9 -16.47 -16.98 7.35
C ARG A 9 -17.24 -16.22 6.28
N PRO A 10 -18.22 -15.39 6.66
CA PRO A 10 -18.94 -14.56 5.72
C PRO A 10 -17.98 -13.58 5.01
N LEU A 11 -18.40 -13.08 3.86
CA LEU A 11 -17.66 -12.04 3.15
C LEU A 11 -17.41 -10.82 4.06
N PRO A 12 -16.25 -10.16 3.95
CA PRO A 12 -16.04 -8.89 4.64
C PRO A 12 -17.05 -7.85 4.11
N ARG A 13 -17.55 -6.98 4.99
CA ARG A 13 -18.40 -5.87 4.56
C ARG A 13 -17.58 -4.78 3.85
N VAL A 14 -16.33 -4.61 4.28
CA VAL A 14 -15.39 -3.63 3.73
C VAL A 14 -14.05 -4.29 3.45
N VAL A 15 -13.50 -4.03 2.28
CA VAL A 15 -12.09 -4.28 1.96
C VAL A 15 -11.35 -2.94 2.02
N VAL A 16 -10.29 -2.90 2.83
CA VAL A 16 -9.39 -1.76 3.00
C VAL A 16 -8.11 -2.07 2.25
N PHE A 17 -7.86 -1.39 1.14
CA PHE A 17 -6.65 -1.58 0.35
C PHE A 17 -5.50 -0.69 0.82
N ASP A 18 -4.32 -1.25 1.00
CA ASP A 18 -3.09 -0.49 0.82
C ASP A 18 -2.95 -0.06 -0.64
N VAL A 19 -2.19 1.01 -0.92
CA VAL A 19 -2.08 1.59 -2.28
C VAL A 19 -0.70 1.36 -2.88
N ASN A 20 0.36 1.86 -2.24
CA ASN A 20 1.71 1.80 -2.78
C ASN A 20 2.20 0.35 -2.89
N GLU A 21 2.69 -0.04 -4.06
CA GLU A 21 3.08 -1.42 -4.42
C GLU A 21 1.93 -2.45 -4.40
N THR A 22 0.84 -2.20 -3.67
CA THR A 22 -0.33 -3.09 -3.62
C THR A 22 -1.23 -2.89 -4.84
N LEU A 23 -1.69 -1.67 -5.08
CA LEU A 23 -2.49 -1.29 -6.24
C LEU A 23 -1.64 -0.61 -7.32
N SER A 24 -0.75 0.32 -6.93
CA SER A 24 0.15 1.00 -7.85
C SER A 24 1.41 0.18 -8.13
N ASP A 25 1.85 0.19 -9.38
CA ASP A 25 3.13 -0.38 -9.80
C ASP A 25 4.22 0.70 -9.67
N MET A 26 5.18 0.45 -8.79
CA MET A 26 6.30 1.36 -8.51
C MET A 26 7.44 1.23 -9.53
N THR A 27 7.32 0.37 -10.54
CA THR A 27 8.37 0.16 -11.56
C THR A 27 8.84 1.47 -12.20
N PRO A 28 8.00 2.46 -12.57
CA PRO A 28 8.44 3.71 -13.18
C PRO A 28 9.35 4.57 -12.29
N ILE A 29 9.32 4.40 -10.97
CA ILE A 29 10.25 5.10 -10.07
C ILE A 29 11.71 4.66 -10.34
N ARG A 30 11.91 3.43 -10.81
CA ARG A 30 13.23 2.92 -11.19
C ARG A 30 13.82 3.73 -12.34
N GLU A 31 13.01 4.06 -13.35
CA GLU A 31 13.41 4.87 -14.51
C GLU A 31 13.82 6.28 -14.05
N ARG A 32 13.12 6.84 -13.06
CA ARG A 32 13.47 8.16 -12.50
C ARG A 32 14.85 8.18 -11.82
N PHE A 33 15.25 7.06 -11.19
CA PHE A 33 16.61 6.92 -10.66
C PHE A 33 17.64 6.78 -11.80
N GLU A 34 17.33 6.00 -12.81
CA GLU A 34 18.21 5.81 -13.99
C GLU A 34 18.42 7.11 -14.77
N ASP A 35 17.39 7.96 -14.91
CA ASP A 35 17.47 9.30 -15.51
C ASP A 35 18.49 10.21 -14.79
N LEU A 36 18.70 9.98 -13.50
CA LEU A 36 19.71 10.68 -12.69
C LEU A 36 21.08 10.03 -12.74
N GLY A 37 21.27 8.96 -13.53
CA GLY A 37 22.49 8.16 -13.54
C GLY A 37 22.72 7.38 -12.25
N VAL A 38 21.65 7.10 -11.48
CA VAL A 38 21.67 6.35 -10.23
C VAL A 38 21.11 4.95 -10.48
N ASP A 39 21.73 3.93 -9.91
CA ASP A 39 21.31 2.55 -10.11
C ASP A 39 19.90 2.30 -9.54
N ALA A 40 19.01 1.78 -10.37
CA ALA A 40 17.62 1.49 -10.03
C ALA A 40 17.44 0.48 -8.88
N HIS A 41 18.47 -0.32 -8.55
CA HIS A 41 18.39 -1.21 -7.39
C HIS A 41 18.29 -0.46 -6.05
N LEU A 42 18.63 0.84 -6.01
CA LEU A 42 18.51 1.67 -4.81
C LEU A 42 17.07 2.10 -4.49
N VAL A 43 16.12 1.94 -5.42
CA VAL A 43 14.71 2.27 -5.18
C VAL A 43 14.14 1.47 -4.02
N ALA A 44 14.33 0.14 -4.00
CA ALA A 44 13.78 -0.70 -2.95
C ALA A 44 14.40 -0.40 -1.55
N PRO A 45 15.74 -0.28 -1.38
CA PRO A 45 16.33 0.15 -0.11
C PRO A 45 15.89 1.54 0.32
N TRP A 46 15.78 2.49 -0.63
CA TRP A 46 15.27 3.83 -0.33
C TRP A 46 13.85 3.78 0.20
N PHE A 47 12.93 3.07 -0.49
CA PHE A 47 11.53 2.98 -0.09
C PHE A 47 11.37 2.25 1.26
N ALA A 48 12.13 1.17 1.48
CA ALA A 48 12.17 0.50 2.77
C ALA A 48 12.71 1.40 3.90
N GLY A 49 13.73 2.21 3.61
CA GLY A 49 14.26 3.21 4.54
C GLY A 49 13.26 4.29 4.90
N LEU A 50 12.53 4.81 3.90
CA LEU A 50 11.44 5.76 4.09
C LEU A 50 10.35 5.21 5.02
N LEU A 51 9.90 3.96 4.79
CA LEU A 51 8.90 3.32 5.64
C LEU A 51 9.42 3.11 7.07
N ARG A 52 10.67 2.64 7.23
CA ARG A 52 11.32 2.51 8.55
C ARG A 52 11.32 3.84 9.31
N ASP A 53 11.69 4.93 8.65
CA ASP A 53 11.76 6.25 9.29
C ASP A 53 10.36 6.77 9.64
N GLY A 54 9.35 6.50 8.80
CA GLY A 54 7.94 6.75 9.13
C GLY A 54 7.46 5.97 10.35
N PHE A 55 7.86 4.70 10.49
CA PHE A 55 7.54 3.89 11.69
C PHE A 55 8.23 4.43 12.94
N VAL A 56 9.47 4.89 12.82
CA VAL A 56 10.20 5.52 13.94
C VAL A 56 9.47 6.77 14.41
N LEU A 57 9.10 7.66 13.49
CA LEU A 57 8.37 8.89 13.81
C LEU A 57 7.00 8.60 14.42
N THR A 58 6.28 7.61 13.89
CA THR A 58 5.02 7.14 14.48
C THR A 58 5.20 6.66 15.93
N ILE A 59 6.25 5.87 16.21
CA ILE A 59 6.55 5.37 17.57
C ILE A 59 6.90 6.52 18.52
N THR A 60 7.53 7.59 18.02
CA THR A 60 7.88 8.78 18.82
C THR A 60 6.73 9.80 18.91
N GLY A 61 5.59 9.52 18.29
CA GLY A 61 4.38 10.35 18.40
C GLY A 61 4.25 11.44 17.33
N GLU A 62 4.94 11.29 16.22
CA GLU A 62 4.92 12.21 15.09
C GLU A 62 4.18 11.58 13.90
N ASN A 63 3.54 12.42 13.07
CA ASN A 63 2.80 11.98 11.89
C ASN A 63 3.13 12.89 10.69
N PRO A 64 4.34 12.78 10.10
CA PRO A 64 4.72 13.61 8.96
C PRO A 64 3.96 13.20 7.69
N ALA A 65 3.80 14.17 6.77
CA ALA A 65 3.34 13.85 5.43
C ALA A 65 4.34 12.93 4.70
N PHE A 66 3.81 11.95 3.97
CA PHE A 66 4.64 11.00 3.21
C PHE A 66 5.61 11.72 2.25
N ALA A 67 5.13 12.73 1.53
CA ALA A 67 5.93 13.45 0.55
C ALA A 67 7.16 14.15 1.19
N ASP A 68 6.99 14.73 2.39
CA ASP A 68 8.08 15.40 3.09
C ASP A 68 9.16 14.43 3.55
N LEU A 69 8.74 13.30 4.12
CA LEU A 69 9.66 12.25 4.57
C LEU A 69 10.35 11.57 3.38
N ALA A 70 9.62 11.31 2.29
CA ALA A 70 10.17 10.74 1.06
C ALA A 70 11.22 11.65 0.43
N ALA A 71 10.95 12.96 0.36
CA ALA A 71 11.91 13.93 -0.14
C ALA A 71 13.17 14.02 0.75
N ALA A 72 13.02 14.00 2.07
CA ALA A 72 14.15 13.99 3.01
C ALA A 72 14.99 12.71 2.87
N SER A 73 14.34 11.56 2.77
CA SER A 73 14.99 10.26 2.57
C SER A 73 15.72 10.18 1.22
N LEU A 74 15.14 10.78 0.15
CA LEU A 74 15.83 10.88 -1.16
C LEU A 74 17.10 11.71 -1.07
N ARG A 75 17.08 12.87 -0.42
CA ARG A 75 18.30 13.69 -0.23
C ARG A 75 19.41 12.88 0.42
N THR A 76 19.07 12.10 1.44
CA THR A 76 20.04 11.23 2.12
C THR A 76 20.54 10.12 1.21
N THR A 77 19.65 9.46 0.48
CA THR A 77 20.00 8.35 -0.41
C THR A 77 20.87 8.80 -1.58
N LEU A 78 20.55 9.96 -2.17
CA LEU A 78 21.26 10.50 -3.32
C LEU A 78 22.57 11.21 -2.95
N HIS A 79 22.78 11.54 -1.67
CA HIS A 79 23.96 12.26 -1.23
C HIS A 79 25.25 11.49 -1.52
N GLY A 80 26.17 12.13 -2.23
CA GLY A 80 27.48 11.57 -2.53
C GLY A 80 27.49 10.50 -3.64
N LEU A 81 26.34 10.19 -4.25
CA LEU A 81 26.32 9.28 -5.40
C LEU A 81 26.84 9.98 -6.67
N PRO A 82 27.68 9.29 -7.47
CA PRO A 82 28.31 9.91 -8.64
C PRO A 82 27.32 10.48 -9.67
N GLY A 83 26.23 9.78 -9.94
CA GLY A 83 25.18 10.22 -10.87
C GLY A 83 24.42 11.44 -10.34
N ALA A 84 23.95 11.38 -9.10
CA ALA A 84 23.19 12.45 -8.48
C ALA A 84 24.00 13.74 -8.26
N GLY A 85 25.33 13.64 -8.10
CA GLY A 85 26.22 14.78 -7.94
C GLY A 85 26.35 15.68 -9.18
N ALA A 86 25.88 15.23 -10.35
CA ALA A 86 25.82 16.03 -11.57
C ALA A 86 24.56 16.92 -11.65
N HIS A 87 23.58 16.71 -10.77
CA HIS A 87 22.31 17.41 -10.76
C HIS A 87 22.18 18.31 -9.53
N ASP A 88 21.34 19.36 -9.64
CA ASP A 88 20.83 20.07 -8.47
C ASP A 88 20.00 19.07 -7.63
N MET A 89 20.37 18.91 -6.36
CA MET A 89 19.71 17.95 -5.44
C MET A 89 18.18 18.15 -5.39
N GLU A 90 17.74 19.40 -5.33
CA GLU A 90 16.30 19.66 -5.27
C GLU A 90 15.59 19.36 -6.59
N ALA A 91 16.28 19.54 -7.73
CA ALA A 91 15.75 19.11 -9.02
C ALA A 91 15.67 17.58 -9.11
N ALA A 92 16.69 16.87 -8.63
CA ALA A 92 16.71 15.41 -8.59
C ALA A 92 15.57 14.85 -7.70
N VAL A 93 15.39 15.41 -6.51
CA VAL A 93 14.29 15.04 -5.61
C VAL A 93 12.92 15.29 -6.27
N ARG A 94 12.70 16.47 -6.85
CA ARG A 94 11.45 16.76 -7.56
C ARG A 94 11.20 15.80 -8.72
N HIS A 95 12.24 15.44 -9.47
CA HIS A 95 12.14 14.49 -10.59
C HIS A 95 11.63 13.12 -10.13
N VAL A 96 12.20 12.56 -9.07
CA VAL A 96 11.76 11.27 -8.52
C VAL A 96 10.35 11.40 -7.94
N MET A 97 10.10 12.42 -7.10
CA MET A 97 8.80 12.59 -6.43
C MET A 97 7.65 12.81 -7.41
N SER A 98 7.88 13.51 -8.53
CA SER A 98 6.84 13.67 -9.57
C SER A 98 6.40 12.33 -10.17
N GLY A 99 7.25 11.30 -10.14
CA GLY A 99 6.91 9.97 -10.62
C GLY A 99 5.74 9.30 -9.88
N PHE A 100 5.51 9.67 -8.62
CA PHE A 100 4.37 9.14 -7.86
C PHE A 100 3.01 9.58 -8.42
N MET A 101 2.96 10.73 -9.09
CA MET A 101 1.72 11.23 -9.70
C MET A 101 1.32 10.45 -10.96
N ASP A 102 2.29 9.76 -11.58
CA ASP A 102 2.12 9.09 -12.88
C ASP A 102 2.18 7.56 -12.77
N LEU A 103 2.21 7.00 -11.57
CA LEU A 103 2.25 5.54 -11.37
C LEU A 103 1.06 4.87 -12.08
N PRO A 104 1.28 3.73 -12.77
CA PRO A 104 0.20 2.89 -13.26
C PRO A 104 -0.36 2.00 -12.14
N LEU A 105 -1.54 1.44 -12.36
CA LEU A 105 -2.03 0.30 -11.59
C LEU A 105 -1.38 -1.00 -12.09
N HIS A 106 -1.22 -1.99 -11.20
CA HIS A 106 -0.97 -3.35 -11.66
C HIS A 106 -2.13 -3.84 -12.56
N PRO A 107 -1.85 -4.69 -13.57
CA PRO A 107 -2.85 -5.09 -14.57
C PRO A 107 -4.08 -5.81 -14.00
N ASP A 108 -3.92 -6.46 -12.85
CA ASP A 108 -4.97 -7.22 -12.14
C ASP A 108 -5.91 -6.34 -11.31
N VAL A 109 -5.57 -5.06 -11.09
CA VAL A 109 -6.29 -4.21 -10.13
C VAL A 109 -7.66 -3.82 -10.65
N VAL A 110 -7.76 -3.28 -11.86
CA VAL A 110 -9.06 -2.85 -12.42
C VAL A 110 -10.06 -4.00 -12.46
N PRO A 111 -9.75 -5.18 -13.04
CA PRO A 111 -10.70 -6.29 -13.03
C PRO A 111 -10.97 -6.85 -11.63
N GLY A 112 -9.97 -6.90 -10.75
CA GLY A 112 -10.13 -7.40 -9.39
C GLY A 112 -11.00 -6.49 -8.52
N VAL A 113 -10.78 -5.18 -8.58
CA VAL A 113 -11.60 -4.16 -7.88
C VAL A 113 -13.07 -4.25 -8.34
N ARG A 114 -13.32 -4.31 -9.65
CA ARG A 114 -14.67 -4.47 -10.19
C ARG A 114 -15.33 -5.79 -9.75
N ALA A 115 -14.56 -6.88 -9.71
CA ALA A 115 -15.06 -8.18 -9.25
C ALA A 115 -15.43 -8.16 -7.76
N LEU A 116 -14.59 -7.57 -6.90
CA LEU A 116 -14.88 -7.43 -5.46
C LEU A 116 -16.11 -6.56 -5.21
N ALA A 117 -16.22 -5.42 -5.90
CA ALA A 117 -17.42 -4.59 -5.82
C ALA A 117 -18.68 -5.35 -6.29
N GLY A 118 -18.56 -6.20 -7.31
CA GLY A 118 -19.64 -7.07 -7.81
C GLY A 118 -20.12 -8.12 -6.79
N LEU A 119 -19.30 -8.45 -5.77
CA LEU A 119 -19.69 -9.29 -4.64
C LEU A 119 -20.49 -8.52 -3.56
N GLY A 120 -20.72 -7.22 -3.75
CA GLY A 120 -21.40 -6.36 -2.77
C GLY A 120 -20.48 -5.90 -1.63
N ILE A 121 -19.17 -6.05 -1.78
CA ILE A 121 -18.16 -5.60 -0.80
C ILE A 121 -17.90 -4.11 -1.03
N ARG A 122 -17.96 -3.30 0.02
CA ARG A 122 -17.52 -1.90 -0.03
C ARG A 122 -16.01 -1.83 -0.10
N LEU A 123 -15.48 -0.97 -0.96
CA LEU A 123 -14.04 -0.84 -1.14
C LEU A 123 -13.57 0.54 -0.66
N VAL A 124 -12.51 0.56 0.10
CA VAL A 124 -11.85 1.78 0.55
C VAL A 124 -10.33 1.60 0.46
N THR A 125 -9.59 2.68 0.52
CA THR A 125 -8.13 2.61 0.70
C THR A 125 -7.71 3.11 2.06
N LEU A 126 -6.53 2.72 2.51
CA LEU A 126 -5.78 3.33 3.60
C LEU A 126 -4.29 3.31 3.24
N SER A 127 -3.79 4.45 2.75
CA SER A 127 -2.41 4.60 2.31
C SER A 127 -1.57 5.33 3.36
N ASN A 128 -0.28 4.97 3.49
CA ASN A 128 0.70 5.84 4.14
C ASN A 128 1.06 7.05 3.25
N GLY A 129 0.77 6.97 1.94
CA GLY A 129 0.88 8.08 0.99
C GLY A 129 -0.35 8.97 0.97
N SER A 130 -0.27 10.10 0.24
CA SER A 130 -1.35 11.07 0.09
C SER A 130 -2.59 10.48 -0.59
N ALA A 131 -3.79 10.84 -0.12
CA ALA A 131 -5.05 10.49 -0.76
C ALA A 131 -5.14 11.02 -2.19
N ALA A 132 -4.66 12.24 -2.45
CA ALA A 132 -4.71 12.87 -3.77
C ALA A 132 -3.95 12.07 -4.85
N VAL A 133 -2.85 11.41 -4.49
CA VAL A 133 -2.11 10.52 -5.41
C VAL A 133 -2.96 9.31 -5.79
N ALA A 134 -3.62 8.69 -4.81
CA ALA A 134 -4.51 7.55 -5.05
C ALA A 134 -5.75 7.95 -5.86
N GLU A 135 -6.38 9.09 -5.56
CA GLU A 135 -7.52 9.62 -6.30
C GLU A 135 -7.18 9.85 -7.77
N GLY A 136 -6.05 10.52 -8.06
CA GLY A 136 -5.58 10.73 -9.44
C GLY A 136 -5.27 9.42 -10.15
N LEU A 137 -4.72 8.43 -9.45
CA LEU A 137 -4.46 7.09 -9.99
C LEU A 137 -5.78 6.39 -10.40
N PHE A 138 -6.82 6.46 -9.55
CA PHE A 138 -8.12 5.82 -9.82
C PHE A 138 -8.89 6.54 -10.91
N GLU A 139 -8.83 7.88 -10.96
CA GLU A 139 -9.47 8.68 -12.01
C GLU A 139 -8.91 8.32 -13.39
N ARG A 140 -7.58 8.29 -13.54
CA ARG A 140 -6.94 7.92 -14.81
C ARG A 140 -7.28 6.51 -15.28
N ASN A 141 -7.63 5.61 -14.36
CA ASN A 141 -7.97 4.22 -14.68
C ASN A 141 -9.48 3.93 -14.66
N GLY A 142 -10.32 4.95 -14.46
CA GLY A 142 -11.78 4.84 -14.52
C GLY A 142 -12.37 3.92 -13.45
N ILE A 143 -11.80 3.91 -12.24
CA ILE A 143 -12.28 3.09 -11.10
C ILE A 143 -12.60 3.90 -9.85
N SER A 144 -12.62 5.23 -9.91
CA SER A 144 -12.94 6.07 -8.74
C SER A 144 -14.32 5.74 -8.15
N ASP A 145 -15.28 5.38 -9.01
CA ASP A 145 -16.65 5.00 -8.61
C ASP A 145 -16.74 3.68 -7.85
N ALA A 146 -15.68 2.88 -7.84
CA ALA A 146 -15.63 1.62 -7.11
C ALA A 146 -15.26 1.79 -5.63
N PHE A 147 -14.73 2.95 -5.24
CA PHE A 147 -14.26 3.21 -3.88
C PHE A 147 -15.21 4.16 -3.14
N ASP A 148 -15.70 3.72 -1.97
CA ASP A 148 -16.51 4.55 -1.08
C ASP A 148 -15.69 5.68 -0.45
N HIS A 149 -14.43 5.39 -0.09
CA HIS A 149 -13.49 6.35 0.49
C HIS A 149 -12.07 6.07 0.00
N VAL A 150 -11.32 7.15 -0.25
CA VAL A 150 -9.88 7.11 -0.50
C VAL A 150 -9.19 7.75 0.71
N LEU A 151 -8.75 6.90 1.65
CA LEU A 151 -8.21 7.33 2.92
C LEU A 151 -6.68 7.35 2.91
N SER A 152 -6.12 8.32 3.62
CA SER A 152 -4.70 8.45 3.92
C SER A 152 -4.47 8.51 5.42
N VAL A 153 -3.29 8.06 5.87
CA VAL A 153 -2.85 8.25 7.26
C VAL A 153 -2.52 9.71 7.58
N GLU A 154 -2.47 10.59 6.57
CA GLU A 154 -2.31 12.03 6.78
C GLU A 154 -3.49 12.62 7.56
N ASP A 155 -4.70 11.99 7.47
CA ASP A 155 -5.89 12.33 8.25
C ASP A 155 -6.07 11.44 9.50
N ALA A 156 -5.21 10.46 9.70
CA ALA A 156 -5.20 9.55 10.83
C ALA A 156 -4.22 10.01 11.92
N PRO A 157 -4.31 9.47 13.14
CA PRO A 157 -3.37 9.84 14.22
C PRO A 157 -1.92 9.39 13.99
N ALA A 158 -1.68 8.39 13.10
CA ALA A 158 -0.38 7.78 12.91
C ALA A 158 -0.31 6.99 11.60
N TRP A 159 0.90 6.69 11.15
CA TRP A 159 1.11 5.78 10.01
C TRP A 159 0.76 4.34 10.37
N LYS A 160 0.33 3.57 9.38
CA LYS A 160 0.38 2.11 9.48
C LYS A 160 1.83 1.68 9.73
N PRO A 161 2.10 0.68 10.56
CA PRO A 161 1.16 -0.30 11.13
C PRO A 161 0.63 0.03 12.53
N ALA A 162 0.56 1.30 12.95
CA ALA A 162 -0.05 1.65 14.23
C ALA A 162 -1.56 1.32 14.23
N ALA A 163 -2.08 0.77 15.33
CA ALA A 163 -3.49 0.38 15.43
C ALA A 163 -4.45 1.54 15.13
N SER A 164 -4.09 2.76 15.57
CA SER A 164 -4.91 3.96 15.37
C SER A 164 -5.13 4.32 13.89
N ALA A 165 -4.23 3.92 12.98
CA ALA A 165 -4.44 4.10 11.54
C ALA A 165 -5.60 3.23 11.04
N TYR A 166 -5.66 1.97 11.45
CA TYR A 166 -6.74 1.05 11.07
C TYR A 166 -8.05 1.43 11.76
N GLU A 167 -8.00 1.83 13.03
CA GLU A 167 -9.16 2.32 13.79
C GLU A 167 -9.81 3.53 13.12
N TYR A 168 -9.00 4.45 12.58
CA TYR A 168 -9.48 5.57 11.77
C TYR A 168 -10.28 5.09 10.55
N ALA A 169 -9.78 4.13 9.79
CA ALA A 169 -10.49 3.58 8.64
C ALA A 169 -11.78 2.86 9.05
N LEU A 170 -11.76 2.07 10.14
CA LEU A 170 -12.94 1.39 10.67
C LEU A 170 -14.03 2.38 11.11
N ALA A 171 -13.64 3.44 11.84
CA ALA A 171 -14.55 4.48 12.29
C ALA A 171 -15.19 5.23 11.10
N THR A 172 -14.39 5.58 10.08
CA THR A 172 -14.88 6.24 8.87
C THR A 172 -15.88 5.36 8.12
N CYS A 173 -15.61 4.04 8.03
CA CYS A 173 -16.50 3.10 7.35
C CYS A 173 -17.72 2.68 8.17
N GLY A 174 -17.74 2.94 9.48
CA GLY A 174 -18.82 2.52 10.38
C GLY A 174 -18.92 0.99 10.51
N VAL A 175 -17.78 0.29 10.61
CA VAL A 175 -17.71 -1.17 10.73
C VAL A 175 -16.80 -1.59 11.88
N THR A 176 -17.00 -2.83 12.35
CA THR A 176 -16.09 -3.44 13.31
C THR A 176 -14.86 -4.02 12.60
N ALA A 177 -13.80 -4.29 13.34
CA ALA A 177 -12.56 -4.85 12.78
C ALA A 177 -12.80 -6.21 12.09
N GLU A 178 -13.66 -7.05 12.66
CA GLU A 178 -13.99 -8.37 12.12
C GLU A 178 -14.81 -8.31 10.82
N GLU A 179 -15.48 -7.18 10.54
CA GLU A 179 -16.23 -6.94 9.31
C GLU A 179 -15.36 -6.36 8.18
N ALA A 180 -14.14 -5.93 8.51
CA ALA A 180 -13.19 -5.34 7.56
C ALA A 180 -12.03 -6.29 7.26
N MET A 181 -11.55 -6.27 6.01
CA MET A 181 -10.37 -7.01 5.58
C MET A 181 -9.34 -6.05 4.97
N LEU A 182 -8.15 -5.98 5.57
CA LEU A 182 -7.02 -5.30 4.93
C LEU A 182 -6.46 -6.16 3.80
N VAL A 183 -6.11 -5.54 2.68
CA VAL A 183 -5.44 -6.16 1.53
C VAL A 183 -4.15 -5.42 1.24
N ALA A 184 -3.01 -6.11 1.32
CA ALA A 184 -1.70 -5.52 1.08
C ALA A 184 -0.69 -6.53 0.53
N VAL A 185 0.36 -6.02 -0.14
CA VAL A 185 1.57 -6.79 -0.51
C VAL A 185 2.63 -6.75 0.59
N HIS A 186 2.40 -6.00 1.64
CA HIS A 186 3.36 -5.76 2.71
C HIS A 186 3.07 -6.63 3.93
N PRO A 187 3.96 -7.59 4.29
CA PRO A 187 3.77 -8.42 5.48
C PRO A 187 3.63 -7.61 6.78
N TRP A 188 4.31 -6.46 6.89
CA TRP A 188 4.21 -5.58 8.06
C TRP A 188 2.82 -4.93 8.19
N ASP A 189 2.16 -4.59 7.07
CA ASP A 189 0.81 -4.01 7.06
C ASP A 189 -0.25 -5.07 7.41
N VAL A 190 -0.13 -6.26 6.80
CA VAL A 190 -0.95 -7.43 7.15
C VAL A 190 -0.84 -7.75 8.64
N HIS A 191 0.40 -7.77 9.18
CA HIS A 191 0.62 -8.00 10.61
C HIS A 191 -0.04 -6.91 11.48
N GLY A 192 0.15 -5.62 11.14
CA GLY A 192 -0.42 -4.50 11.88
C GLY A 192 -1.95 -4.55 11.91
N ALA A 193 -2.58 -4.80 10.76
CA ALA A 193 -4.03 -4.93 10.65
C ALA A 193 -4.57 -6.13 11.45
N ALA A 194 -3.91 -7.28 11.39
CA ALA A 194 -4.26 -8.44 12.20
C ALA A 194 -4.17 -8.14 13.71
N ARG A 195 -3.15 -7.39 14.14
CA ARG A 195 -2.99 -6.96 15.54
C ARG A 195 -4.05 -5.94 15.97
N ALA A 196 -4.61 -5.17 15.03
CA ALA A 196 -5.75 -4.29 15.24
C ALA A 196 -7.11 -5.02 15.14
N GLY A 197 -7.11 -6.34 14.91
CA GLY A 197 -8.29 -7.19 14.89
C GLY A 197 -8.99 -7.31 13.53
N LEU A 198 -8.45 -6.71 12.46
CA LEU A 198 -8.98 -6.85 11.11
C LEU A 198 -8.72 -8.26 10.57
N ARG A 199 -9.56 -8.66 9.65
CA ARG A 199 -9.26 -9.75 8.72
C ARG A 199 -8.19 -9.28 7.75
N THR A 200 -7.42 -10.21 7.17
CA THR A 200 -6.29 -9.84 6.33
C THR A 200 -6.15 -10.71 5.09
N ALA A 201 -5.81 -10.08 3.98
CA ALA A 201 -5.40 -10.76 2.76
C ALA A 201 -4.02 -10.24 2.32
N TYR A 202 -3.16 -11.17 1.97
CA TYR A 202 -1.84 -10.91 1.41
C TYR A 202 -1.88 -11.13 -0.10
N VAL A 203 -1.48 -10.13 -0.87
CA VAL A 203 -1.30 -10.27 -2.32
C VAL A 203 0.18 -10.58 -2.58
N ASP A 204 0.48 -11.85 -2.77
CA ASP A 204 1.84 -12.32 -3.06
C ASP A 204 2.19 -12.09 -4.54
N ARG A 205 2.87 -10.97 -4.83
CA ARG A 205 3.35 -10.65 -6.18
C ARG A 205 4.74 -11.20 -6.49
N THR A 206 5.46 -11.74 -5.49
CA THR A 206 6.88 -12.08 -5.61
C THR A 206 7.21 -13.54 -5.39
N GLY A 207 6.34 -14.31 -4.72
CA GLY A 207 6.62 -15.66 -4.27
C GLY A 207 7.67 -15.73 -3.15
N ALA A 208 7.94 -14.60 -2.48
CA ALA A 208 8.89 -14.56 -1.38
C ALA A 208 8.36 -15.31 -0.15
N PRO A 209 9.23 -15.97 0.64
CA PRO A 209 8.79 -16.63 1.86
C PRO A 209 8.24 -15.62 2.86
N TRP A 210 7.16 -15.99 3.55
CA TRP A 210 6.57 -15.17 4.61
C TRP A 210 7.56 -15.00 5.77
N PRO A 211 7.76 -13.78 6.31
CA PRO A 211 8.63 -13.55 7.48
C PRO A 211 7.96 -14.10 8.75
N GLU A 212 8.43 -15.24 9.26
CA GLU A 212 7.84 -16.04 10.33
C GLU A 212 7.41 -15.27 11.61
N PRO A 213 8.13 -14.24 12.09
CA PRO A 213 7.68 -13.50 13.28
C PRO A 213 6.40 -12.70 13.08
N LEU A 214 6.00 -12.43 11.83
CA LEU A 214 4.80 -11.67 11.53
C LEU A 214 3.57 -12.58 11.48
N HIS A 215 2.43 -12.04 11.92
CA HIS A 215 1.16 -12.76 11.88
C HIS A 215 0.80 -13.07 10.42
N PRO A 216 0.51 -14.33 10.06
CA PRO A 216 0.15 -14.68 8.68
C PRO A 216 -1.20 -14.09 8.28
N ALA A 217 -1.39 -13.88 6.98
CA ALA A 217 -2.67 -13.47 6.44
C ALA A 217 -3.72 -14.58 6.55
N GLU A 218 -4.99 -14.21 6.71
CA GLU A 218 -6.13 -15.14 6.64
C GLU A 218 -6.27 -15.72 5.22
N VAL A 219 -6.07 -14.87 4.20
CA VAL A 219 -6.10 -15.26 2.79
C VAL A 219 -4.80 -14.85 2.12
N THR A 220 -4.20 -15.75 1.34
CA THR A 220 -3.10 -15.40 0.42
C THR A 220 -3.58 -15.56 -1.01
N ALA A 221 -3.42 -14.52 -1.81
CA ALA A 221 -3.78 -14.49 -3.23
C ALA A 221 -2.58 -14.04 -4.06
N THR A 222 -2.51 -14.42 -5.33
CA THR A 222 -1.42 -14.01 -6.23
C THR A 222 -1.71 -12.70 -6.96
N SER A 223 -2.95 -12.19 -6.85
CA SER A 223 -3.41 -10.96 -7.47
C SER A 223 -4.72 -10.49 -6.83
N VAL A 224 -5.13 -9.25 -7.09
CA VAL A 224 -6.46 -8.74 -6.66
C VAL A 224 -7.58 -9.52 -7.34
N THR A 225 -7.39 -9.96 -8.59
CA THR A 225 -8.35 -10.82 -9.30
C THR A 225 -8.48 -12.21 -8.65
N ASP A 226 -7.34 -12.82 -8.25
CA ASP A 226 -7.34 -14.10 -7.52
C ASP A 226 -8.02 -13.96 -6.15
N LEU A 227 -7.79 -12.83 -5.45
CA LEU A 227 -8.48 -12.55 -4.20
C LEU A 227 -10.01 -12.49 -4.40
N ALA A 228 -10.48 -11.77 -5.41
CA ALA A 228 -11.90 -11.69 -5.72
C ALA A 228 -12.52 -13.07 -5.99
N HIS A 229 -11.79 -13.90 -6.74
CA HIS A 229 -12.21 -15.28 -7.02
C HIS A 229 -12.28 -16.15 -5.76
N ARG A 230 -11.28 -16.04 -4.88
CA ARG A 230 -11.24 -16.79 -3.59
C ARG A 230 -12.39 -16.39 -2.69
N LEU A 231 -12.66 -15.10 -2.55
CA LEU A 231 -13.76 -14.60 -1.73
C LEU A 231 -15.13 -14.97 -2.33
N GLY A 232 -15.30 -14.87 -3.65
CA GLY A 232 -16.55 -15.22 -4.33
C GLY A 232 -16.89 -16.71 -4.34
N ASN A 233 -15.92 -17.60 -4.11
CA ASN A 233 -16.10 -19.05 -4.02
C ASN A 233 -16.20 -19.56 -2.57
N THR A 234 -16.25 -18.67 -1.59
CA THR A 234 -16.53 -19.03 -0.20
C THR A 234 -18.02 -19.40 -0.10
N PRO A 235 -18.37 -20.60 0.41
CA PRO A 235 -19.74 -21.11 0.42
C PRO A 235 -20.67 -20.32 1.33
#